data_a0303263047c7f52db84d83d5b121068
#
_entry.id   a0303263047c7f52db84d83d5b121068
#
_cell.length_a   1.000
_cell.length_b   1.000
_cell.length_c   1.000
_cell.angle_alpha   90.00
_cell.angle_beta   90.00
_cell.angle_gamma   90.00
#
_symmetry.space_group_name_H-M   'P 1'
#
loop_
_entity.id
_entity.type
_entity.pdbx_description
1 polymer ?
#
loop_
_entity_poly.entity_id
_entity_poly.type
_entity_poly.pdbx_seq_one_letter_code
_entity_poly.pdbx_strand_id
1 'polypeptide(L)'
;MRQYLELMQRILDEGVEQQDRTGTGTLSTFGAQMRFDLADGFPLLTTKKLHLRSIIVELLWFLRGDTNIAWLKERKVSIWDEWADERGDLGPVYGKQWRDWETADGRHVDQIRNLVELIRKDPYSRRQIVTAWNPGEIERMALAPCHCLFQTQVAAGRLNLQLYQRSADVFLGVPFNIASYALLTHMLARECGLEPGVFVWTGGDCHLYSNHLEQARLQLTRQPRPLPQLVIKDRGQDLFSYEAEDFQFENYEPHPHISAPVAV
;
A
#
# COMPACT_ATOMS: atom_id res chain seq x y z
N MET A 1 10.33 6.81 -10.56
CA MET A 1 8.86 7.05 -10.51
C MET A 1 8.24 7.56 -11.83
N ARG A 2 8.91 7.38 -12.98
CA ARG A 2 8.36 7.79 -14.29
C ARG A 2 7.09 7.02 -14.64
N GLN A 3 7.07 5.70 -14.47
CA GLN A 3 5.92 4.85 -14.77
C GLN A 3 4.63 5.27 -14.05
N TYR A 4 4.74 5.88 -12.85
CA TYR A 4 3.59 6.46 -12.16
C TYR A 4 3.05 7.71 -12.89
N LEU A 5 3.94 8.59 -13.35
CA LEU A 5 3.54 9.78 -14.12
C LEU A 5 2.98 9.39 -15.49
N GLU A 6 3.55 8.37 -16.13
CA GLU A 6 3.04 7.81 -17.39
C GLU A 6 1.63 7.24 -17.24
N LEU A 7 1.33 6.54 -16.13
CA LEU A 7 -0.03 6.10 -15.83
C LEU A 7 -0.98 7.28 -15.63
N MET A 8 -0.57 8.29 -14.87
CA MET A 8 -1.39 9.50 -14.65
C MET A 8 -1.67 10.24 -15.96
N GLN A 9 -0.65 10.39 -16.83
CA GLN A 9 -0.81 11.01 -18.15
C GLN A 9 -1.77 10.18 -19.02
N ARG A 10 -1.60 8.85 -19.06
CA ARG A 10 -2.49 7.96 -19.81
C ARG A 10 -3.94 8.09 -19.38
N ILE A 11 -4.22 8.22 -18.06
CA ILE A 11 -5.59 8.43 -17.59
C ILE A 11 -6.15 9.77 -18.08
N LEU A 12 -5.36 10.84 -18.11
CA LEU A 12 -5.78 12.14 -18.61
C LEU A 12 -6.06 12.14 -20.13
N ASP A 13 -5.31 11.33 -20.89
CA ASP A 13 -5.38 11.30 -22.35
C ASP A 13 -6.43 10.31 -22.88
N GLU A 14 -6.58 9.16 -22.21
CA GLU A 14 -7.35 8.01 -22.71
C GLU A 14 -8.49 7.59 -21.76
N GLY A 15 -8.55 8.19 -20.54
CA GLY A 15 -9.53 7.82 -19.54
C GLY A 15 -10.96 8.09 -19.96
N VAL A 16 -11.87 7.20 -19.57
CA VAL A 16 -13.30 7.32 -19.80
C VAL A 16 -13.96 7.89 -18.55
N GLU A 17 -14.82 8.89 -18.72
CA GLU A 17 -15.62 9.44 -17.63
C GLU A 17 -16.58 8.41 -17.07
N GLN A 18 -16.59 8.27 -15.76
CA GLN A 18 -17.48 7.36 -15.03
C GLN A 18 -18.06 8.05 -13.81
N GLN A 19 -19.29 7.67 -13.48
CA GLN A 19 -19.88 8.00 -12.18
C GLN A 19 -19.35 7.03 -11.14
N ASP A 20 -19.13 7.52 -9.93
CA ASP A 20 -18.65 6.70 -8.83
C ASP A 20 -19.57 6.81 -7.61
N ARG A 21 -19.34 5.97 -6.60
CA ARG A 21 -20.13 5.92 -5.35
C ARG A 21 -20.18 7.28 -4.63
N THR A 22 -19.13 8.08 -4.73
CA THR A 22 -19.04 9.37 -4.02
C THR A 22 -19.78 10.49 -4.74
N GLY A 23 -20.21 10.27 -6.00
CA GLY A 23 -20.83 11.30 -6.84
C GLY A 23 -19.86 12.36 -7.38
N THR A 24 -18.54 12.22 -7.10
CA THR A 24 -17.50 13.15 -7.59
C THR A 24 -17.25 12.96 -9.09
N GLY A 25 -17.39 11.74 -9.58
CA GLY A 25 -17.00 11.33 -10.92
C GLY A 25 -15.50 11.08 -11.07
N THR A 26 -15.15 10.27 -12.04
CA THR A 26 -13.75 9.87 -12.30
C THR A 26 -13.45 9.85 -13.80
N LEU A 27 -12.16 10.04 -14.13
CA LEU A 27 -11.56 9.56 -15.38
C LEU A 27 -10.87 8.24 -15.08
N SER A 28 -11.20 7.16 -15.80
CA SER A 28 -10.71 5.81 -15.50
C SER A 28 -10.16 5.09 -16.71
N THR A 29 -9.10 4.31 -16.49
CA THR A 29 -8.58 3.29 -17.40
C THR A 29 -8.54 1.96 -16.68
N PHE A 30 -8.68 0.83 -17.40
CA PHE A 30 -8.66 -0.49 -16.79
C PHE A 30 -7.35 -1.23 -17.12
N GLY A 31 -6.68 -1.72 -16.07
CA GLY A 31 -5.47 -2.52 -16.19
C GLY A 31 -4.19 -1.70 -16.36
N ALA A 32 -3.34 -1.71 -15.33
CA ALA A 32 -2.00 -1.12 -15.38
C ALA A 32 -1.02 -1.92 -14.51
N GLN A 33 0.25 -1.87 -14.86
CA GLN A 33 1.31 -2.47 -14.06
C GLN A 33 2.53 -1.55 -14.02
N MET A 34 3.12 -1.42 -12.83
CA MET A 34 4.37 -0.70 -12.62
C MET A 34 5.35 -1.61 -11.88
N ARG A 35 6.63 -1.52 -12.21
CA ARG A 35 7.70 -2.34 -11.62
C ARG A 35 8.79 -1.44 -11.06
N PHE A 36 9.23 -1.73 -9.84
CA PHE A 36 10.24 -0.98 -9.12
C PHE A 36 11.31 -1.96 -8.62
N ASP A 37 12.53 -1.89 -9.13
CA ASP A 37 13.65 -2.60 -8.52
C ASP A 37 14.06 -1.84 -7.26
N LEU A 38 13.93 -2.48 -6.10
CA LEU A 38 14.21 -1.86 -4.81
C LEU A 38 15.70 -1.63 -4.56
N ALA A 39 16.57 -2.19 -5.42
CA ALA A 39 18.00 -1.88 -5.43
C ALA A 39 18.31 -0.49 -6.02
N ASP A 40 17.43 0.07 -6.87
CA ASP A 40 17.59 1.40 -7.45
C ASP A 40 17.24 2.53 -6.47
N GLY A 41 16.69 2.20 -5.30
CA GLY A 41 16.20 3.11 -4.28
C GLY A 41 14.75 2.85 -3.91
N PHE A 42 14.30 3.50 -2.84
CA PHE A 42 12.94 3.32 -2.36
C PHE A 42 11.93 4.07 -3.24
N PRO A 43 10.87 3.43 -3.78
CA PRO A 43 9.93 4.03 -4.72
C PRO A 43 8.97 5.03 -4.06
N LEU A 44 9.52 6.05 -3.45
CA LEU A 44 8.80 7.16 -2.84
C LEU A 44 8.66 8.31 -3.83
N LEU A 45 7.44 8.82 -3.97
CA LEU A 45 7.14 9.87 -4.92
C LEU A 45 7.89 11.16 -4.59
N THR A 46 8.58 11.73 -5.58
CA THR A 46 9.35 12.96 -5.44
C THR A 46 8.70 14.17 -6.12
N THR A 47 7.72 13.96 -7.00
CA THR A 47 7.00 15.05 -7.69
C THR A 47 5.96 15.75 -6.82
N LYS A 48 5.61 15.16 -5.66
CA LYS A 48 4.93 15.81 -4.54
C LYS A 48 5.34 15.15 -3.23
N LYS A 49 5.40 15.93 -2.14
CA LYS A 49 5.71 15.41 -0.80
C LYS A 49 4.57 14.54 -0.29
N LEU A 50 4.90 13.34 0.20
CA LEU A 50 3.98 12.43 0.87
C LEU A 50 4.11 12.52 2.39
N HIS A 51 3.05 12.15 3.12
CA HIS A 51 3.05 12.09 4.58
C HIS A 51 3.56 10.72 5.05
N LEU A 52 4.88 10.58 5.14
CA LEU A 52 5.57 9.31 5.45
C LEU A 52 5.07 8.64 6.73
N ARG A 53 4.83 9.45 7.79
CA ARG A 53 4.36 8.90 9.06
C ARG A 53 3.04 8.13 8.90
N SER A 54 2.09 8.65 8.12
CA SER A 54 0.83 7.94 7.87
C SER A 54 1.04 6.63 7.15
N ILE A 55 1.92 6.58 6.15
CA ILE A 55 2.23 5.37 5.39
C ILE A 55 2.81 4.28 6.30
N ILE A 56 3.80 4.65 7.10
CA ILE A 56 4.48 3.70 8.00
C ILE A 56 3.52 3.21 9.09
N VAL A 57 2.84 4.12 9.77
CA VAL A 57 1.96 3.81 10.88
C VAL A 57 0.77 2.96 10.43
N GLU A 58 0.19 3.24 9.24
CA GLU A 58 -0.88 2.43 8.68
C GLU A 58 -0.41 0.99 8.42
N LEU A 59 0.76 0.79 7.79
CA LEU A 59 1.30 -0.54 7.56
C LEU A 59 1.53 -1.30 8.86
N LEU A 60 2.09 -0.65 9.86
CA LEU A 60 2.31 -1.25 11.19
C LEU A 60 0.98 -1.60 11.87
N TRP A 61 -0.06 -0.77 11.68
CA TRP A 61 -1.40 -1.04 12.19
C TRP A 61 -2.02 -2.28 11.54
N PHE A 62 -1.89 -2.46 10.21
CA PHE A 62 -2.28 -3.70 9.54
C PHE A 62 -1.53 -4.92 10.07
N LEU A 63 -0.21 -4.80 10.26
CA LEU A 63 0.62 -5.90 10.80
C LEU A 63 0.29 -6.25 12.25
N ARG A 64 -0.31 -5.35 13.02
CA ARG A 64 -0.84 -5.64 14.36
C ARG A 64 -2.14 -6.45 14.33
N GLY A 65 -2.81 -6.52 13.20
CA GLY A 65 -4.14 -7.14 13.08
C GLY A 65 -5.28 -6.29 13.64
N ASP A 66 -5.01 -5.00 13.88
CA ASP A 66 -5.96 -4.06 14.46
C ASP A 66 -6.93 -3.53 13.40
N THR A 67 -8.16 -3.21 13.83
CA THR A 67 -9.22 -2.63 13.02
C THR A 67 -9.80 -1.35 13.62
N ASN A 68 -9.37 -0.98 14.83
CA ASN A 68 -9.79 0.22 15.51
C ASN A 68 -8.77 1.35 15.31
N ILE A 69 -9.27 2.55 14.99
CA ILE A 69 -8.43 3.72 14.71
C ILE A 69 -7.81 4.38 15.95
N ALA A 70 -8.12 3.93 17.16
CA ALA A 70 -7.58 4.50 18.39
C ALA A 70 -6.04 4.51 18.38
N TRP A 71 -5.41 3.39 17.96
CA TRP A 71 -3.96 3.27 17.85
C TRP A 71 -3.36 4.22 16.82
N LEU A 72 -4.06 4.47 15.71
CA LEU A 72 -3.68 5.46 14.69
C LEU A 72 -3.75 6.89 15.25
N LYS A 73 -4.83 7.23 15.96
CA LYS A 73 -5.04 8.55 16.59
C LYS A 73 -3.97 8.88 17.62
N GLU A 74 -3.59 7.92 18.46
CA GLU A 74 -2.48 8.08 19.42
C GLU A 74 -1.17 8.48 18.70
N ARG A 75 -1.00 8.03 17.46
CA ARG A 75 0.15 8.33 16.60
C ARG A 75 -0.05 9.52 15.65
N LYS A 76 -1.14 10.28 15.86
CA LYS A 76 -1.51 11.45 15.06
C LYS A 76 -1.72 11.13 13.57
N VAL A 77 -2.31 10.00 13.28
CA VAL A 77 -2.71 9.55 11.95
C VAL A 77 -4.21 9.48 11.89
N SER A 78 -4.82 10.19 10.93
CA SER A 78 -6.27 10.39 10.80
C SER A 78 -6.84 9.91 9.47
N ILE A 79 -6.03 9.18 8.67
CA ILE A 79 -6.41 8.80 7.30
C ILE A 79 -7.56 7.80 7.21
N TRP A 80 -8.06 7.30 8.33
CA TRP A 80 -9.19 6.39 8.45
C TRP A 80 -10.37 6.95 9.24
N ASP A 81 -10.27 8.20 9.73
CA ASP A 81 -11.28 8.81 10.61
C ASP A 81 -12.66 8.90 9.96
N GLU A 82 -12.72 9.12 8.64
CA GLU A 82 -13.97 9.34 7.89
C GLU A 82 -14.79 8.06 7.67
N TRP A 83 -14.18 6.88 7.86
CA TRP A 83 -14.84 5.58 7.68
C TRP A 83 -15.15 4.86 8.98
N ALA A 84 -14.53 5.26 10.09
CA ALA A 84 -14.72 4.61 11.37
C ALA A 84 -16.10 4.93 11.98
N ASP A 85 -16.68 3.93 12.65
CA ASP A 85 -17.89 4.13 13.42
C ASP A 85 -17.66 5.00 14.68
N GLU A 86 -18.70 5.24 15.46
CA GLU A 86 -18.64 6.05 16.69
C GLU A 86 -17.68 5.48 17.76
N ARG A 87 -17.33 4.18 17.68
CA ARG A 87 -16.38 3.50 18.56
C ARG A 87 -14.97 3.46 17.99
N GLY A 88 -14.80 3.99 16.78
CA GLY A 88 -13.54 3.98 16.06
C GLY A 88 -13.25 2.64 15.36
N ASP A 89 -14.23 1.77 15.17
CA ASP A 89 -14.06 0.49 14.49
C ASP A 89 -14.37 0.59 13.00
N LEU A 90 -13.64 -0.17 12.20
CA LEU A 90 -13.78 -0.26 10.75
C LEU A 90 -14.32 -1.61 10.28
N GLY A 91 -14.67 -2.50 11.22
CA GLY A 91 -15.02 -3.87 10.91
C GLY A 91 -13.79 -4.70 10.48
N PRO A 92 -13.99 -5.88 9.88
CA PRO A 92 -12.92 -6.85 9.62
C PRO A 92 -12.04 -6.48 8.42
N VAL A 93 -11.50 -5.23 8.41
CA VAL A 93 -10.62 -4.72 7.33
C VAL A 93 -9.21 -5.34 7.40
N TYR A 94 -8.35 -5.00 6.49
CA TYR A 94 -6.97 -5.46 6.23
C TYR A 94 -6.27 -6.20 7.36
N GLY A 95 -6.10 -5.58 8.53
CA GLY A 95 -5.37 -6.15 9.65
C GLY A 95 -6.02 -7.45 10.15
N LYS A 96 -7.34 -7.46 10.30
CA LYS A 96 -8.11 -8.67 10.69
C LYS A 96 -7.91 -9.80 9.67
N GLN A 97 -8.03 -9.49 8.38
CA GLN A 97 -7.88 -10.50 7.33
C GLN A 97 -6.45 -11.04 7.28
N TRP A 98 -5.44 -10.20 7.40
CA TRP A 98 -4.05 -10.60 7.33
C TRP A 98 -3.58 -11.43 8.53
N ARG A 99 -4.08 -11.11 9.73
CA ARG A 99 -3.53 -11.64 10.98
C ARG A 99 -4.44 -12.60 11.72
N ASP A 100 -5.73 -12.58 11.39
CA ASP A 100 -6.73 -13.35 12.12
C ASP A 100 -7.93 -13.73 11.22
N TRP A 101 -7.64 -14.34 10.06
CA TRP A 101 -8.66 -14.82 9.15
C TRP A 101 -9.44 -15.98 9.77
N GLU A 102 -10.75 -15.83 9.95
CA GLU A 102 -11.63 -16.87 10.45
C GLU A 102 -12.06 -17.81 9.31
N THR A 103 -11.86 -19.11 9.50
CA THR A 103 -12.30 -20.16 8.56
C THR A 103 -13.70 -20.66 8.89
N ALA A 104 -14.36 -21.33 7.95
CA ALA A 104 -15.71 -21.87 8.13
C ALA A 104 -15.84 -22.89 9.28
N ASP A 105 -14.76 -23.53 9.69
CA ASP A 105 -14.68 -24.46 10.81
C ASP A 105 -14.22 -23.79 12.13
N GLY A 106 -14.18 -22.45 12.17
CA GLY A 106 -13.86 -21.66 13.36
C GLY A 106 -12.38 -21.59 13.72
N ARG A 107 -11.47 -22.06 12.85
CA ARG A 107 -10.03 -21.85 13.03
C ARG A 107 -9.66 -20.42 12.62
N HIS A 108 -8.57 -19.93 13.19
CA HIS A 108 -7.98 -18.63 12.89
C HIS A 108 -6.64 -18.78 12.18
N VAL A 109 -6.43 -18.04 11.09
CA VAL A 109 -5.24 -18.12 10.25
C VAL A 109 -4.53 -16.77 10.24
N ASP A 110 -3.29 -16.74 10.74
CA ASP A 110 -2.37 -15.62 10.58
C ASP A 110 -1.63 -15.78 9.25
N GLN A 111 -2.13 -15.11 8.20
CA GLN A 111 -1.57 -15.22 6.86
C GLN A 111 -0.14 -14.66 6.77
N ILE A 112 0.18 -13.59 7.51
CA ILE A 112 1.52 -12.97 7.50
C ILE A 112 2.53 -13.90 8.17
N ARG A 113 2.22 -14.49 9.32
CA ARG A 113 3.10 -15.45 10.00
C ARG A 113 3.32 -16.70 9.14
N ASN A 114 2.25 -17.23 8.57
CA ASN A 114 2.32 -18.37 7.66
C ASN A 114 3.16 -18.06 6.40
N LEU A 115 3.07 -16.83 5.87
CA LEU A 115 3.90 -16.40 4.75
C LEU A 115 5.40 -16.42 5.12
N VAL A 116 5.76 -15.83 6.26
CA VAL A 116 7.16 -15.82 6.75
C VAL A 116 7.69 -17.24 6.93
N GLU A 117 6.91 -18.11 7.58
CA GLU A 117 7.27 -19.52 7.77
C GLU A 117 7.43 -20.25 6.44
N LEU A 118 6.52 -20.00 5.47
CA LEU A 118 6.57 -20.61 4.15
C LEU A 118 7.80 -20.15 3.36
N ILE A 119 8.12 -18.85 3.38
CA ILE A 119 9.32 -18.32 2.71
C ILE A 119 10.59 -18.98 3.28
N ARG A 120 10.68 -19.15 4.60
CA ARG A 120 11.83 -19.77 5.26
C ARG A 120 11.95 -21.27 4.94
N LYS A 121 10.82 -21.99 4.90
CA LYS A 121 10.76 -23.45 4.71
C LYS A 121 10.86 -23.87 3.26
N ASP A 122 10.15 -23.17 2.37
CA ASP A 122 10.04 -23.44 0.93
C ASP A 122 10.03 -22.11 0.16
N PRO A 123 11.21 -21.47 -0.02
CA PRO A 123 11.32 -20.16 -0.65
C PRO A 123 10.80 -20.12 -2.09
N TYR A 124 10.75 -21.25 -2.78
CA TYR A 124 10.29 -21.34 -4.17
C TYR A 124 8.80 -21.73 -4.29
N SER A 125 8.08 -21.79 -3.18
CA SER A 125 6.65 -22.05 -3.19
C SER A 125 5.88 -20.98 -3.96
N ARG A 126 4.93 -21.42 -4.80
CA ARG A 126 4.02 -20.52 -5.52
C ARG A 126 2.77 -20.18 -4.72
N ARG A 127 2.69 -20.62 -3.44
CA ARG A 127 1.57 -20.40 -2.53
C ARG A 127 1.79 -19.24 -1.57
N GLN A 128 2.80 -18.42 -1.80
CA GLN A 128 3.16 -17.27 -0.99
C GLN A 128 2.20 -16.10 -1.30
N ILE A 129 0.95 -16.21 -0.86
CA ILE A 129 -0.13 -15.25 -1.11
C ILE A 129 -0.74 -14.83 0.23
N VAL A 130 -1.05 -13.54 0.36
CA VAL A 130 -1.85 -12.94 1.43
C VAL A 130 -3.00 -12.18 0.80
N THR A 131 -4.23 -12.39 1.28
CA THR A 131 -5.43 -11.72 0.78
C THR A 131 -6.16 -10.97 1.89
N ALA A 132 -6.63 -9.77 1.57
CA ALA A 132 -7.57 -9.01 2.39
C ALA A 132 -9.01 -9.13 1.86
N TRP A 133 -9.18 -9.64 0.64
CA TRP A 133 -10.48 -9.79 0.00
C TRP A 133 -11.19 -11.06 0.51
N ASN A 134 -12.15 -10.86 1.41
CA ASN A 134 -12.98 -11.92 1.98
C ASN A 134 -14.45 -11.70 1.59
N PRO A 135 -14.98 -12.38 0.56
CA PRO A 135 -16.36 -12.18 0.10
C PRO A 135 -17.42 -12.40 1.18
N GLY A 136 -17.13 -13.22 2.18
CA GLY A 136 -18.05 -13.48 3.28
C GLY A 136 -18.13 -12.35 4.32
N GLU A 137 -17.22 -11.38 4.30
CA GLU A 137 -17.16 -10.32 5.29
C GLU A 137 -17.16 -8.90 4.71
N ILE A 138 -17.16 -8.74 3.39
CA ILE A 138 -17.06 -7.42 2.73
C ILE A 138 -18.15 -6.46 3.20
N GLU A 139 -19.38 -6.94 3.39
CA GLU A 139 -20.50 -6.10 3.83
C GLU A 139 -20.38 -5.61 5.28
N ARG A 140 -19.49 -6.23 6.06
CA ARG A 140 -19.17 -5.85 7.44
C ARG A 140 -18.02 -4.85 7.54
N MET A 141 -17.32 -4.59 6.43
CA MET A 141 -16.20 -3.68 6.37
C MET A 141 -16.69 -2.26 6.08
N ALA A 142 -16.19 -1.28 6.83
CA ALA A 142 -16.48 0.13 6.56
C ALA A 142 -16.03 0.55 5.15
N LEU A 143 -14.94 -0.07 4.66
CA LEU A 143 -14.45 0.10 3.31
C LEU A 143 -13.92 -1.24 2.78
N ALA A 144 -14.49 -1.74 1.67
CA ALA A 144 -14.00 -2.94 1.02
C ALA A 144 -12.55 -2.76 0.53
N PRO A 145 -11.63 -3.73 0.74
CA PRO A 145 -10.21 -3.58 0.44
C PRO A 145 -9.93 -3.16 -1.00
N CYS A 146 -9.28 -2.03 -1.20
CA CYS A 146 -8.80 -1.58 -2.51
C CYS A 146 -7.61 -2.41 -2.98
N HIS A 147 -6.61 -2.60 -2.13
CA HIS A 147 -5.48 -3.52 -2.36
C HIS A 147 -5.85 -4.90 -1.83
N CYS A 148 -6.28 -5.77 -2.76
CA CYS A 148 -6.98 -7.02 -2.44
C CYS A 148 -6.07 -8.12 -1.95
N LEU A 149 -4.94 -8.31 -2.63
CA LEU A 149 -3.99 -9.38 -2.34
C LEU A 149 -2.58 -9.01 -2.78
N PHE A 150 -1.61 -9.65 -2.17
CA PHE A 150 -0.25 -9.65 -2.68
C PHE A 150 0.34 -11.06 -2.69
N GLN A 151 1.28 -11.27 -3.60
CA GLN A 151 2.06 -12.50 -3.75
C GLN A 151 3.53 -12.17 -3.64
N THR A 152 4.28 -13.06 -2.98
CA THR A 152 5.75 -12.97 -2.96
C THR A 152 6.38 -14.08 -3.79
N GLN A 153 7.64 -13.87 -4.17
CA GLN A 153 8.48 -14.83 -4.87
C GLN A 153 9.93 -14.62 -4.47
N VAL A 154 10.63 -15.68 -4.15
CA VAL A 154 12.08 -15.63 -3.94
C VAL A 154 12.79 -16.03 -5.22
N ALA A 155 13.72 -15.20 -5.67
CA ALA A 155 14.57 -15.47 -6.82
C ALA A 155 15.97 -14.89 -6.61
N ALA A 156 17.01 -15.70 -6.83
CA ALA A 156 18.41 -15.28 -6.67
C ALA A 156 18.72 -14.60 -5.32
N GLY A 157 18.16 -15.09 -4.22
CA GLY A 157 18.35 -14.53 -2.88
C GLY A 157 17.58 -13.23 -2.61
N ARG A 158 16.72 -12.79 -3.53
CA ARG A 158 15.91 -11.58 -3.40
C ARG A 158 14.43 -11.92 -3.27
N LEU A 159 13.72 -11.16 -2.43
CA LEU A 159 12.27 -11.26 -2.26
C LEU A 159 11.56 -10.24 -3.16
N ASN A 160 10.83 -10.74 -4.15
CA ASN A 160 9.91 -9.95 -4.97
C ASN A 160 8.52 -9.94 -4.34
N LEU A 161 7.76 -8.86 -4.55
CA LEU A 161 6.36 -8.76 -4.13
C LEU A 161 5.52 -8.15 -5.25
N GLN A 162 4.38 -8.77 -5.55
CA GLN A 162 3.38 -8.21 -6.47
C GLN A 162 2.08 -7.94 -5.72
N LEU A 163 1.61 -6.71 -5.80
CA LEU A 163 0.32 -6.25 -5.29
C LEU A 163 -0.72 -6.23 -6.42
N TYR A 164 -1.93 -6.72 -6.15
CA TYR A 164 -3.11 -6.40 -6.95
C TYR A 164 -4.04 -5.45 -6.20
N GLN A 165 -4.31 -4.30 -6.81
CA GLN A 165 -5.21 -3.25 -6.32
C GLN A 165 -6.39 -3.11 -7.27
N ARG A 166 -7.62 -3.49 -6.83
CA ARG A 166 -8.82 -3.49 -7.68
C ARG A 166 -9.32 -2.08 -8.04
N SER A 167 -9.12 -1.14 -7.12
CA SER A 167 -9.58 0.25 -7.23
C SER A 167 -8.43 1.18 -6.79
N ALA A 168 -8.00 2.04 -7.68
CA ALA A 168 -6.76 2.76 -7.56
C ALA A 168 -6.96 4.27 -7.84
N ASP A 169 -7.20 5.05 -6.77
CA ASP A 169 -7.05 6.49 -6.83
C ASP A 169 -5.59 6.84 -7.10
N VAL A 170 -5.29 7.17 -8.35
CA VAL A 170 -3.91 7.37 -8.80
C VAL A 170 -3.30 8.62 -8.20
N PHE A 171 -4.09 9.63 -7.85
CA PHE A 171 -3.54 10.86 -7.29
C PHE A 171 -3.22 10.78 -5.80
N LEU A 172 -4.16 10.33 -4.95
CA LEU A 172 -3.95 10.25 -3.49
C LEU A 172 -3.50 8.87 -3.02
N GLY A 173 -4.22 7.80 -3.40
CA GLY A 173 -4.05 6.47 -2.83
C GLY A 173 -2.82 5.72 -3.36
N VAL A 174 -2.64 5.64 -4.68
CA VAL A 174 -1.58 4.81 -5.29
C VAL A 174 -0.17 5.14 -4.79
N PRO A 175 0.24 6.43 -4.62
CA PRO A 175 1.56 6.73 -4.06
C PRO A 175 1.78 6.19 -2.63
N PHE A 176 0.74 6.19 -1.80
CA PHE A 176 0.76 5.61 -0.46
C PHE A 176 0.90 4.09 -0.54
N ASN A 177 0.10 3.44 -1.40
CA ASN A 177 0.12 1.99 -1.55
C ASN A 177 1.46 1.49 -2.11
N ILE A 178 2.07 2.18 -3.09
CA ILE A 178 3.40 1.86 -3.61
C ILE A 178 4.43 1.90 -2.47
N ALA A 179 4.46 2.98 -1.70
CA ALA A 179 5.41 3.13 -0.61
C ALA A 179 5.18 2.11 0.52
N SER A 180 3.91 1.86 0.90
CA SER A 180 3.54 0.90 1.93
C SER A 180 3.97 -0.53 1.57
N TYR A 181 3.69 -1.00 0.35
CA TYR A 181 4.06 -2.35 -0.06
C TYR A 181 5.55 -2.51 -0.41
N ALA A 182 6.22 -1.44 -0.87
CA ALA A 182 7.68 -1.45 -0.97
C ALA A 182 8.30 -1.59 0.43
N LEU A 183 7.79 -0.87 1.44
CA LEU A 183 8.24 -1.00 2.83
C LEU A 183 7.99 -2.42 3.36
N LEU A 184 6.80 -2.98 3.13
CA LEU A 184 6.47 -4.37 3.50
C LEU A 184 7.44 -5.36 2.84
N THR A 185 7.84 -5.13 1.58
CA THR A 185 8.81 -5.99 0.88
C THR A 185 10.18 -5.97 1.58
N HIS A 186 10.67 -4.78 1.98
CA HIS A 186 11.91 -4.66 2.74
C HIS A 186 11.82 -5.36 4.11
N MET A 187 10.70 -5.18 4.82
CA MET A 187 10.49 -5.79 6.14
C MET A 187 10.45 -7.32 6.04
N LEU A 188 9.71 -7.88 5.09
CA LEU A 188 9.60 -9.33 4.86
C LEU A 188 10.95 -9.93 4.41
N ALA A 189 11.66 -9.24 3.50
CA ALA A 189 12.98 -9.68 3.05
C ALA A 189 13.95 -9.78 4.24
N ARG A 190 14.03 -8.73 5.05
CA ARG A 190 14.86 -8.70 6.25
C ARG A 190 14.46 -9.80 7.25
N GLU A 191 13.18 -9.98 7.52
CA GLU A 191 12.65 -11.02 8.44
C GLU A 191 13.05 -12.43 7.99
N CYS A 192 13.17 -12.65 6.67
CA CYS A 192 13.53 -13.94 6.09
C CYS A 192 15.01 -14.07 5.72
N GLY A 193 15.87 -13.09 6.03
CA GLY A 193 17.29 -13.11 5.68
C GLY A 193 17.56 -13.02 4.17
N LEU A 194 16.69 -12.30 3.44
CA LEU A 194 16.76 -12.08 1.99
C LEU A 194 17.03 -10.61 1.69
N GLU A 195 17.51 -10.33 0.47
CA GLU A 195 17.57 -8.96 -0.06
C GLU A 195 16.22 -8.55 -0.66
N PRO A 196 15.83 -7.27 -0.58
CA PRO A 196 14.64 -6.77 -1.27
C PRO A 196 14.83 -6.87 -2.79
N GLY A 197 13.80 -7.36 -3.48
CA GLY A 197 13.80 -7.59 -4.92
C GLY A 197 13.03 -6.54 -5.70
N VAL A 198 12.16 -7.00 -6.60
CA VAL A 198 11.29 -6.14 -7.40
C VAL A 198 9.93 -6.05 -6.74
N PHE A 199 9.47 -4.83 -6.51
CA PHE A 199 8.07 -4.57 -6.20
C PHE A 199 7.28 -4.33 -7.49
N VAL A 200 6.18 -5.06 -7.66
CA VAL A 200 5.26 -4.94 -8.80
C VAL A 200 3.91 -4.47 -8.29
N TRP A 201 3.47 -3.31 -8.73
CA TRP A 201 2.12 -2.83 -8.51
C TRP A 201 1.25 -3.12 -9.72
N THR A 202 0.08 -3.72 -9.51
CA THR A 202 -0.92 -4.02 -10.56
C THR A 202 -2.25 -3.41 -10.16
N GLY A 203 -2.76 -2.49 -10.97
CA GLY A 203 -4.05 -1.84 -10.80
C GLY A 203 -5.12 -2.42 -11.73
N GLY A 204 -6.32 -2.60 -11.21
CA GLY A 204 -7.55 -2.88 -11.97
C GLY A 204 -8.16 -1.59 -12.52
N ASP A 205 -9.14 -1.02 -11.83
CA ASP A 205 -9.67 0.31 -12.13
C ASP A 205 -8.68 1.38 -11.63
N CYS A 206 -8.02 2.06 -12.57
CA CYS A 206 -7.06 3.13 -12.30
C CYS A 206 -7.69 4.46 -12.67
N HIS A 207 -7.95 5.30 -11.66
CA HIS A 207 -8.72 6.53 -11.88
C HIS A 207 -8.12 7.77 -11.23
N LEU A 208 -8.51 8.91 -11.79
CA LEU A 208 -8.36 10.23 -11.21
C LEU A 208 -9.77 10.77 -10.93
N TYR A 209 -10.03 11.19 -9.70
CA TYR A 209 -11.28 11.91 -9.39
C TYR A 209 -11.35 13.22 -10.16
N SER A 210 -12.57 13.63 -10.57
CA SER A 210 -12.78 14.83 -11.37
C SER A 210 -12.26 16.10 -10.68
N ASN A 211 -12.29 16.15 -9.36
CA ASN A 211 -11.76 17.23 -8.53
C ASN A 211 -10.23 17.16 -8.30
N HIS A 212 -9.52 16.18 -8.90
CA HIS A 212 -8.06 16.04 -8.85
C HIS A 212 -7.36 16.33 -10.18
N LEU A 213 -8.10 16.62 -11.26
CA LEU A 213 -7.50 16.73 -12.60
C LEU A 213 -6.51 17.89 -12.73
N GLU A 214 -6.78 19.03 -12.09
CA GLU A 214 -5.86 20.18 -12.09
C GLU A 214 -4.59 19.86 -11.30
N GLN A 215 -4.73 19.22 -10.17
CA GLN A 215 -3.61 18.79 -9.33
C GLN A 215 -2.73 17.74 -10.05
N ALA A 216 -3.34 16.83 -10.77
CA ALA A 216 -2.64 15.85 -11.59
C ALA A 216 -1.84 16.54 -12.72
N ARG A 217 -2.45 17.48 -13.44
CA ARG A 217 -1.76 18.28 -14.46
C ARG A 217 -0.59 19.07 -13.87
N LEU A 218 -0.79 19.72 -12.72
CA LEU A 218 0.29 20.44 -12.01
C LEU A 218 1.42 19.48 -11.65
N GLN A 219 1.12 18.29 -11.14
CA GLN A 219 2.13 17.31 -10.76
C GLN A 219 2.95 16.83 -11.97
N LEU A 220 2.32 16.66 -13.11
CA LEU A 220 2.97 16.25 -14.38
C LEU A 220 3.95 17.30 -14.93
N THR A 221 3.83 18.58 -14.54
CA THR A 221 4.84 19.59 -14.91
C THR A 221 6.16 19.46 -14.14
N ARG A 222 6.19 18.63 -13.08
CA ARG A 222 7.34 18.51 -12.18
C ARG A 222 8.26 17.37 -12.59
N GLN A 223 9.56 17.63 -12.63
CA GLN A 223 10.55 16.58 -12.94
C GLN A 223 10.78 15.70 -11.70
N PRO A 224 10.77 14.38 -11.85
CA PRO A 224 11.17 13.47 -10.77
C PRO A 224 12.62 13.74 -10.32
N ARG A 225 12.84 13.65 -9.01
CA ARG A 225 14.18 13.72 -8.39
C ARG A 225 14.67 12.29 -8.07
N PRO A 226 15.95 12.11 -7.72
CA PRO A 226 16.48 10.82 -7.29
C PRO A 226 15.62 10.17 -6.19
N LEU A 227 15.56 8.85 -6.19
CA LEU A 227 14.84 8.10 -5.16
C LEU A 227 15.61 8.16 -3.84
N PRO A 228 14.92 8.25 -2.70
CA PRO A 228 15.55 8.14 -1.39
C PRO A 228 16.01 6.71 -1.12
N GLN A 229 16.86 6.57 -0.10
CA GLN A 229 17.28 5.28 0.44
C GLN A 229 16.52 5.01 1.75
N LEU A 230 16.02 3.79 1.90
CA LEU A 230 15.43 3.34 3.15
C LEU A 230 16.50 2.77 4.07
N VAL A 231 16.55 3.27 5.29
CA VAL A 231 17.35 2.71 6.38
C VAL A 231 16.42 2.16 7.45
N ILE A 232 16.52 0.87 7.74
CA ILE A 232 15.77 0.22 8.82
C ILE A 232 16.73 -0.03 9.99
N LYS A 233 16.42 0.54 11.16
CA LYS A 233 17.23 0.33 12.37
C LYS A 233 17.20 -1.14 12.78
N ASP A 234 18.37 -1.68 13.12
CA ASP A 234 18.48 -3.01 13.66
C ASP A 234 18.47 -2.98 15.19
N ARG A 235 17.43 -3.54 15.76
CA ARG A 235 17.31 -3.74 17.22
C ARG A 235 17.06 -5.20 17.58
N GLY A 236 17.23 -6.12 16.62
CA GLY A 236 16.92 -7.54 16.80
C GLY A 236 15.41 -7.83 16.95
N GLN A 237 14.55 -6.89 16.54
CA GLN A 237 13.10 -7.04 16.59
C GLN A 237 12.59 -7.96 15.46
N ASP A 238 11.47 -8.61 15.72
CA ASP A 238 10.72 -9.34 14.68
C ASP A 238 9.84 -8.41 13.83
N LEU A 239 9.22 -8.96 12.77
CA LEU A 239 8.37 -8.24 11.84
C LEU A 239 7.23 -7.44 12.51
N PHE A 240 6.74 -7.89 13.65
CA PHE A 240 5.58 -7.33 14.34
C PHE A 240 5.91 -6.32 15.44
N SER A 241 7.20 -6.12 15.71
CA SER A 241 7.72 -5.29 16.82
C SER A 241 8.32 -3.97 16.34
N TYR A 242 8.24 -3.65 15.05
CA TYR A 242 8.70 -2.38 14.52
C TYR A 242 7.86 -1.22 15.01
N GLU A 243 8.52 -0.08 15.23
CA GLU A 243 7.90 1.22 15.48
C GLU A 243 8.23 2.19 14.33
N ALA A 244 7.46 3.26 14.20
CA ALA A 244 7.63 4.19 13.08
C ALA A 244 9.03 4.83 13.03
N GLU A 245 9.67 4.99 14.17
CA GLU A 245 11.00 5.57 14.36
C GLU A 245 12.15 4.63 13.92
N ASP A 246 11.84 3.38 13.57
CA ASP A 246 12.81 2.43 13.04
C ASP A 246 13.09 2.65 11.55
N PHE A 247 12.25 3.40 10.87
CA PHE A 247 12.35 3.65 9.44
C PHE A 247 12.81 5.09 9.17
N GLN A 248 13.92 5.23 8.44
CA GLN A 248 14.46 6.52 8.02
C GLN A 248 14.61 6.54 6.51
N PHE A 249 14.30 7.68 5.89
CA PHE A 249 14.44 7.88 4.45
C PHE A 249 15.51 8.94 4.22
N GLU A 250 16.68 8.49 3.79
CA GLU A 250 17.80 9.38 3.47
C GLU A 250 17.63 9.96 2.07
N ASN A 251 18.04 11.22 1.90
CA ASN A 251 17.99 11.94 0.63
C ASN A 251 16.57 12.08 0.02
N TYR A 252 15.54 12.15 0.86
CA TYR A 252 14.19 12.42 0.40
C TYR A 252 13.98 13.93 0.20
N GLU A 253 14.10 14.38 -1.04
CA GLU A 253 13.97 15.77 -1.45
C GLU A 253 12.80 15.97 -2.42
N PRO A 254 11.54 15.83 -1.99
CA PRO A 254 10.38 15.95 -2.87
C PRO A 254 10.09 17.41 -3.24
N HIS A 255 9.35 17.60 -4.33
CA HIS A 255 8.64 18.85 -4.59
C HIS A 255 7.59 19.10 -3.49
N PRO A 256 7.14 20.35 -3.29
CA PRO A 256 6.12 20.66 -2.30
C PRO A 256 4.86 19.82 -2.44
N HIS A 257 4.15 19.62 -1.33
CA HIS A 257 2.85 18.96 -1.31
C HIS A 257 1.86 19.61 -2.28
N ILE A 258 0.98 18.82 -2.87
CA ILE A 258 -0.18 19.28 -3.64
C ILE A 258 -1.42 18.81 -2.89
N SER A 259 -2.18 19.75 -2.35
CA SER A 259 -3.41 19.46 -1.63
C SER A 259 -4.53 19.05 -2.60
N ALA A 260 -5.32 18.05 -2.21
CA ALA A 260 -6.54 17.66 -2.92
C ALA A 260 -7.58 17.17 -1.91
N PRO A 261 -8.88 17.35 -2.17
CA PRO A 261 -9.93 16.83 -1.29
C PRO A 261 -10.00 15.30 -1.38
N VAL A 262 -10.34 14.66 -0.28
CA VAL A 262 -10.64 13.22 -0.27
C VAL A 262 -12.05 13.01 -0.79
N ALA A 263 -12.27 12.06 -1.69
CA ALA A 263 -13.60 11.64 -2.13
C ALA A 263 -14.12 10.54 -1.19
N VAL A 264 -15.22 10.79 -0.49
CA VAL A 264 -15.85 9.92 0.52
C VAL A 264 -17.26 9.52 0.12
#